data_6486e60f0ff470383d4fdef09a0feaf5
#
_entry.id   6486e60f0ff470383d4fdef09a0feaf5
#
_cell.length_a   1.000
_cell.length_b   1.000
_cell.length_c   1.000
_cell.angle_alpha   90.00
_cell.angle_beta   90.00
_cell.angle_gamma   90.00
#
_symmetry.space_group_name_H-M   'P 1'
#
loop_
_entity.id
_entity.type
_entity.pdbx_description
1 polymer ?
#
loop_
_entity_poly.entity_id
_entity_poly.type
_entity_poly.pdbx_seq_one_letter_code
_entity_poly.pdbx_strand_id
1 'polypeptide(L)'
;LKLQAARFLIENMDAHYSSQSEAIDTFYNNIDSIFTKYKWESDGFYNYAYDSILIKMSSIKAVETKRVDIENIKSDYLIAHIDSAFKVWNQIWAGEYSFEHFCNYVLPYRVGQEPVSDWRKAYMEQYLPRVQHLQNSQFNYHYKYGSYSAINQWFHTAVYYPKESMPEFPLNLLLKVRVGNCDSYASRNVAQMRAIGLPAAKDFTPQWGNRSMGHSWAVLLPEDDLAFPFGQNERLGDHFFARPEHKLPKVFRQTFKKQPEMYDIAYSDEKRPELFQSPCLMDVTSSYIKTSDVDVSLFSNPVVDNREWIYLAVFNNQNWSIVHYSRRKGEKAHFMQMGRGIVYLPVCYASNEQIVPAGYPFILNTDGTTHILRADTTQLKRIRLTRKYTFSDWLKTLCKRTWGGKFQVADKEDFSDSLTIATIDSITESRFHSLSTNYTGKYRYFRYLSPNGSHGNMAEVEMYDSVGVRAPVKNMFGARYATRDGNLERMFDGDVLTCYNRDAADDGWAAVEFEQPVHLSNIRFLPRNDDNFIREGENYQLFYWDGNEWSLIKEMEGNRDGVLHFDNVPDNALLLLHNTTKGKDCLLYTSPSPRD
;
A
#
# COMPACT_ATOMS: atom_id res chain seq x y z
N LEU A 1 -4.82 -35.47 23.24
CA LEU A 1 -4.82 -34.25 22.42
C LEU A 1 -3.88 -33.19 22.99
N LYS A 2 -3.93 -32.80 24.30
CA LYS A 2 -3.01 -31.77 24.85
C LYS A 2 -1.53 -32.14 24.74
N LEU A 3 -1.16 -33.42 24.93
CA LEU A 3 0.21 -33.88 24.69
C LEU A 3 0.62 -33.76 23.22
N GLN A 4 -0.30 -34.04 22.29
CA GLN A 4 -0.05 -33.88 20.86
C GLN A 4 0.08 -32.40 20.48
N ALA A 5 -0.70 -31.52 21.11
CA ALA A 5 -0.58 -30.07 20.95
C ALA A 5 0.76 -29.53 21.45
N ALA A 6 1.20 -30.00 22.62
CA ALA A 6 2.54 -29.67 23.16
C ALA A 6 3.66 -30.14 22.24
N ARG A 7 3.56 -31.38 21.72
CA ARG A 7 4.50 -31.92 20.75
C ARG A 7 4.55 -31.07 19.48
N PHE A 8 3.39 -30.69 18.90
CA PHE A 8 3.30 -29.82 17.72
C PHE A 8 4.05 -28.49 17.95
N LEU A 9 3.82 -27.84 19.11
CA LEU A 9 4.48 -26.57 19.42
C LEU A 9 5.99 -26.75 19.53
N ILE A 10 6.48 -27.77 20.28
CA ILE A 10 7.91 -28.02 20.52
C ILE A 10 8.63 -28.40 19.22
N GLU A 11 8.04 -29.22 18.34
CA GLU A 11 8.64 -29.65 17.07
C GLU A 11 8.84 -28.51 16.08
N ASN A 12 8.14 -27.39 16.24
CA ASN A 12 8.25 -26.23 15.36
C ASN A 12 8.90 -25.01 16.03
N MET A 13 9.16 -25.05 17.31
CA MET A 13 9.61 -23.93 18.12
C MET A 13 11.02 -23.43 17.78
N ASP A 14 11.90 -24.29 17.28
CA ASP A 14 13.26 -23.96 16.83
C ASP A 14 13.33 -23.00 15.64
N ALA A 15 12.23 -22.92 14.86
CA ALA A 15 12.13 -22.01 13.73
C ALA A 15 11.66 -20.59 14.11
N HIS A 16 11.31 -20.39 15.39
CA HIS A 16 10.77 -19.13 15.88
C HIS A 16 11.74 -18.38 16.79
N TYR A 17 11.81 -17.08 16.60
CA TYR A 17 12.62 -16.16 17.41
C TYR A 17 12.00 -14.78 17.44
N SER A 18 12.49 -13.91 18.31
CA SER A 18 12.26 -12.48 18.28
C SER A 18 13.58 -11.73 18.34
N SER A 19 13.63 -10.56 17.74
CA SER A 19 14.74 -9.63 17.89
C SER A 19 14.73 -9.00 19.28
N GLN A 20 15.91 -8.89 19.88
CA GLN A 20 16.12 -8.24 21.16
C GLN A 20 17.32 -7.32 21.11
N SER A 21 17.16 -6.10 21.63
CA SER A 21 18.25 -5.15 21.89
C SER A 21 17.79 -4.11 22.90
N GLU A 22 18.72 -3.36 23.48
CA GLU A 22 18.39 -2.23 24.36
C GLU A 22 17.50 -1.18 23.68
N ALA A 23 17.70 -0.96 22.38
CA ALA A 23 16.88 -0.05 21.58
C ALA A 23 15.42 -0.53 21.50
N ILE A 24 15.21 -1.82 21.21
CA ILE A 24 13.90 -2.45 21.12
C ILE A 24 13.18 -2.43 22.49
N ASP A 25 13.88 -2.79 23.56
CA ASP A 25 13.31 -2.76 24.93
C ASP A 25 12.92 -1.34 25.34
N THR A 26 13.75 -0.36 25.00
CA THR A 26 13.45 1.07 25.21
C THR A 26 12.21 1.52 24.43
N PHE A 27 12.05 1.05 23.19
CA PHE A 27 10.86 1.31 22.38
C PHE A 27 9.60 0.78 23.06
N TYR A 28 9.54 -0.49 23.46
CA TYR A 28 8.35 -1.07 24.09
C TYR A 28 7.99 -0.38 25.40
N ASN A 29 8.99 -0.07 26.26
CA ASN A 29 8.77 0.61 27.53
C ASN A 29 8.17 2.03 27.34
N ASN A 30 8.66 2.76 26.35
CA ASN A 30 8.11 4.10 26.04
C ASN A 30 6.69 4.01 25.48
N ILE A 31 6.42 3.07 24.56
CA ILE A 31 5.08 2.83 24.00
C ILE A 31 4.10 2.46 25.10
N ASP A 32 4.43 1.48 25.95
CA ASP A 32 3.57 1.07 27.08
C ASP A 32 3.26 2.23 28.02
N SER A 33 4.26 3.03 28.36
CA SER A 33 4.11 4.23 29.21
C SER A 33 3.15 5.26 28.59
N ILE A 34 3.30 5.54 27.29
CA ILE A 34 2.45 6.53 26.60
C ILE A 34 1.00 6.06 26.59
N PHE A 35 0.70 4.83 26.15
CA PHE A 35 -0.67 4.33 26.08
C PHE A 35 -1.29 4.09 27.46
N THR A 36 -0.50 3.90 28.50
CA THR A 36 -0.98 3.84 29.87
C THR A 36 -1.37 5.23 30.39
N LYS A 37 -0.54 6.25 30.10
CA LYS A 37 -0.72 7.62 30.61
C LYS A 37 -1.76 8.43 29.82
N TYR A 38 -1.79 8.31 28.50
CA TYR A 38 -2.56 9.18 27.59
C TYR A 38 -3.67 8.41 26.85
N LYS A 39 -4.56 7.76 27.61
CA LYS A 39 -5.59 6.85 27.08
C LYS A 39 -6.57 7.46 26.07
N TRP A 40 -6.76 8.77 26.07
CA TRP A 40 -7.83 9.49 25.33
C TRP A 40 -7.32 10.57 24.39
N GLU A 41 -6.02 10.60 24.14
CA GLU A 41 -5.43 11.59 23.24
C GLU A 41 -5.76 11.32 21.77
N SER A 42 -5.55 12.34 20.92
CA SER A 42 -5.82 12.25 19.49
C SER A 42 -4.80 11.40 18.75
N ASP A 43 -5.17 10.90 17.58
CA ASP A 43 -4.28 10.14 16.70
C ASP A 43 -3.02 10.94 16.30
N GLY A 44 -3.16 12.25 16.11
CA GLY A 44 -2.02 13.14 15.83
C GLY A 44 -1.00 13.20 16.96
N PHE A 45 -1.45 13.16 18.23
CA PHE A 45 -0.57 13.08 19.39
C PHE A 45 0.23 11.77 19.38
N TYR A 46 -0.44 10.63 19.13
CA TYR A 46 0.24 9.34 19.09
C TYR A 46 1.24 9.24 17.94
N ASN A 47 0.91 9.76 16.76
CA ASN A 47 1.84 9.79 15.63
C ASN A 47 3.11 10.56 15.97
N TYR A 48 2.98 11.76 16.56
CA TYR A 48 4.13 12.54 17.01
C TYR A 48 4.95 11.82 18.09
N ALA A 49 4.28 11.15 19.03
CA ALA A 49 4.95 10.39 20.08
C ALA A 49 5.75 9.21 19.50
N TYR A 50 5.18 8.48 18.51
CA TYR A 50 5.88 7.41 17.80
C TYR A 50 7.12 7.91 17.07
N ASP A 51 7.00 9.00 16.29
CA ASP A 51 8.15 9.58 15.58
C ASP A 51 9.29 9.91 16.56
N SER A 52 8.95 10.51 17.70
CA SER A 52 9.93 10.86 18.75
C SER A 52 10.60 9.63 19.38
N ILE A 53 9.85 8.55 19.61
CA ILE A 53 10.38 7.30 20.18
C ILE A 53 11.26 6.59 19.17
N LEU A 54 10.87 6.52 17.90
CA LEU A 54 11.65 5.86 16.85
C LEU A 54 12.97 6.60 16.58
N ILE A 55 12.96 7.93 16.56
CA ILE A 55 14.19 8.72 16.47
C ILE A 55 15.12 8.42 17.65
N LYS A 56 14.57 8.36 18.88
CA LYS A 56 15.35 8.01 20.07
C LYS A 56 15.90 6.58 19.96
N MET A 57 15.10 5.62 19.54
CA MET A 57 15.51 4.23 19.33
C MET A 57 16.66 4.14 18.33
N SER A 58 16.55 4.79 17.17
CA SER A 58 17.58 4.77 16.12
C SER A 58 18.91 5.42 16.56
N SER A 59 18.88 6.28 17.58
CA SER A 59 20.08 6.87 18.16
C SER A 59 20.87 5.92 19.10
N ILE A 60 20.25 4.82 19.53
CA ILE A 60 20.87 3.82 20.42
C ILE A 60 21.67 2.83 19.57
N LYS A 61 23.00 2.85 19.71
CA LYS A 61 23.90 1.87 19.08
C LYS A 61 23.88 0.58 19.90
N ALA A 62 22.94 -0.30 19.62
CA ALA A 62 22.82 -1.58 20.27
C ALA A 62 22.98 -2.72 19.26
N VAL A 63 23.62 -3.81 19.71
CA VAL A 63 23.70 -5.04 18.91
C VAL A 63 22.38 -5.78 19.05
N GLU A 64 21.74 -6.05 17.93
CA GLU A 64 20.54 -6.87 17.88
C GLU A 64 20.90 -8.35 17.95
N THR A 65 20.22 -9.07 18.81
CA THR A 65 20.38 -10.53 19.01
C THR A 65 19.07 -11.24 18.76
N LYS A 66 19.15 -12.49 18.33
CA LYS A 66 17.98 -13.36 18.18
C LYS A 66 17.72 -14.12 19.48
N ARG A 67 16.52 -13.96 20.01
CA ARG A 67 16.03 -14.74 21.15
C ARG A 67 15.20 -15.90 20.62
N VAL A 68 15.82 -17.08 20.49
CA VAL A 68 15.19 -18.28 19.93
C VAL A 68 14.22 -18.89 20.95
N ASP A 69 13.02 -19.26 20.51
CA ASP A 69 11.94 -19.71 21.41
C ASP A 69 12.26 -21.00 22.14
N ILE A 70 12.84 -21.97 21.45
CA ILE A 70 13.19 -23.29 22.04
C ILE A 70 14.13 -23.17 23.26
N GLU A 71 14.92 -22.12 23.34
CA GLU A 71 15.86 -21.86 24.43
C GLU A 71 15.25 -21.02 25.55
N ASN A 72 14.18 -20.29 25.28
CA ASN A 72 13.68 -19.24 26.17
C ASN A 72 12.29 -19.48 26.74
N ILE A 73 11.44 -20.28 26.06
CA ILE A 73 10.08 -20.55 26.52
C ILE A 73 10.09 -21.65 27.59
N LYS A 74 9.45 -21.36 28.73
CA LYS A 74 9.32 -22.29 29.85
C LYS A 74 8.08 -23.18 29.71
N SER A 75 8.15 -24.38 30.30
CA SER A 75 7.02 -25.34 30.31
C SER A 75 5.74 -24.77 30.89
N ASP A 76 5.83 -23.97 31.96
CA ASP A 76 4.66 -23.36 32.61
C ASP A 76 3.88 -22.45 31.68
N TYR A 77 4.59 -21.66 30.87
CA TYR A 77 3.97 -20.83 29.82
C TYR A 77 3.22 -21.68 28.80
N LEU A 78 3.87 -22.75 28.27
CA LEU A 78 3.24 -23.63 27.28
C LEU A 78 2.01 -24.34 27.84
N ILE A 79 2.07 -24.84 29.06
CA ILE A 79 0.95 -25.51 29.72
C ILE A 79 -0.23 -24.56 29.85
N ALA A 80 -0.01 -23.36 30.40
CA ALA A 80 -1.05 -22.34 30.56
C ALA A 80 -1.64 -21.92 29.22
N HIS A 81 -0.80 -21.77 28.19
CA HIS A 81 -1.23 -21.41 26.85
C HIS A 81 -2.08 -22.48 26.18
N ILE A 82 -1.63 -23.75 26.25
CA ILE A 82 -2.38 -24.90 25.72
C ILE A 82 -3.71 -25.04 26.44
N ASP A 83 -3.75 -24.95 27.77
CA ASP A 83 -4.99 -25.05 28.55
C ASP A 83 -5.99 -23.98 28.17
N SER A 84 -5.52 -22.75 27.95
CA SER A 84 -6.36 -21.64 27.51
C SER A 84 -6.90 -21.85 26.09
N ALA A 85 -6.08 -22.36 25.16
CA ALA A 85 -6.49 -22.66 23.80
C ALA A 85 -7.54 -23.79 23.74
N PHE A 86 -7.34 -24.86 24.52
CA PHE A 86 -8.31 -25.96 24.63
C PHE A 86 -9.63 -25.55 25.26
N LYS A 87 -9.60 -24.59 26.20
CA LYS A 87 -10.83 -24.08 26.82
C LYS A 87 -11.78 -23.50 25.76
N VAL A 88 -11.30 -22.67 24.86
CA VAL A 88 -12.13 -22.07 23.81
C VAL A 88 -12.51 -23.08 22.74
N TRP A 89 -11.61 -23.97 22.34
CA TRP A 89 -11.89 -25.01 21.35
C TRP A 89 -13.00 -25.97 21.82
N ASN A 90 -12.91 -26.46 23.06
CA ASN A 90 -13.88 -27.42 23.61
C ASN A 90 -15.24 -26.78 23.94
N GLN A 91 -15.25 -25.51 24.35
CA GLN A 91 -16.48 -24.86 24.80
C GLN A 91 -17.29 -24.25 23.64
N ILE A 92 -16.62 -23.77 22.62
CA ILE A 92 -17.26 -22.94 21.58
C ILE A 92 -17.34 -23.68 20.25
N TRP A 93 -16.26 -24.36 19.85
CA TRP A 93 -16.08 -24.87 18.49
C TRP A 93 -15.86 -26.39 18.44
N ALA A 94 -16.21 -27.13 19.49
CA ALA A 94 -16.02 -28.57 19.53
C ALA A 94 -16.66 -29.24 18.28
N GLY A 95 -15.83 -29.88 17.46
CA GLY A 95 -16.26 -30.57 16.24
C GLY A 95 -16.45 -29.69 14.99
N GLU A 96 -16.24 -28.38 15.08
CA GLU A 96 -16.41 -27.48 13.93
C GLU A 96 -15.23 -27.56 12.95
N TYR A 97 -14.02 -27.91 13.43
CA TYR A 97 -12.82 -28.10 12.61
C TYR A 97 -11.88 -29.14 13.24
N SER A 98 -10.97 -29.68 12.41
CA SER A 98 -10.08 -30.77 12.82
C SER A 98 -9.08 -30.35 13.89
N PHE A 99 -8.51 -31.34 14.60
CA PHE A 99 -7.43 -31.09 15.55
C PHE A 99 -6.17 -30.55 14.86
N GLU A 100 -5.87 -31.00 13.65
CA GLU A 100 -4.76 -30.46 12.87
C GLU A 100 -4.99 -28.98 12.55
N HIS A 101 -6.19 -28.62 12.14
CA HIS A 101 -6.57 -27.22 11.86
C HIS A 101 -6.49 -26.35 13.13
N PHE A 102 -6.92 -26.88 14.28
CA PHE A 102 -6.72 -26.23 15.58
C PHE A 102 -5.24 -25.98 15.87
N CYS A 103 -4.38 -26.98 15.67
CA CYS A 103 -2.94 -26.85 15.90
C CYS A 103 -2.30 -25.79 14.98
N ASN A 104 -2.73 -25.71 13.73
CA ASN A 104 -2.16 -24.77 12.76
C ASN A 104 -2.61 -23.32 13.01
N TYR A 105 -3.88 -23.07 13.36
CA TYR A 105 -4.48 -21.75 13.26
C TYR A 105 -5.11 -21.19 14.53
N VAL A 106 -5.25 -21.97 15.59
CA VAL A 106 -5.76 -21.51 16.90
C VAL A 106 -4.72 -21.64 17.99
N LEU A 107 -4.07 -22.78 18.06
CA LEU A 107 -3.11 -23.14 19.12
C LEU A 107 -1.86 -22.23 19.15
N PRO A 108 -1.25 -21.75 18.04
CA PRO A 108 0.01 -21.05 18.08
C PRO A 108 0.04 -19.88 19.07
N TYR A 109 1.14 -19.75 19.80
CA TYR A 109 1.37 -18.66 20.76
C TYR A 109 1.94 -17.39 20.12
N ARG A 110 2.32 -17.46 18.85
CA ARG A 110 2.80 -16.38 18.00
C ARG A 110 1.92 -16.18 16.78
N VAL A 111 1.96 -14.99 16.23
CA VAL A 111 1.42 -14.67 14.91
C VAL A 111 2.54 -14.46 13.89
N GLY A 112 3.59 -13.75 14.29
CA GLY A 112 4.77 -13.42 13.52
C GLY A 112 6.07 -13.67 14.29
N GLN A 113 6.99 -12.70 14.21
CA GLN A 113 8.25 -12.71 14.95
C GLN A 113 8.22 -11.78 16.18
N GLU A 114 7.03 -11.38 16.61
CA GLU A 114 6.84 -10.55 17.78
C GLU A 114 7.39 -11.23 19.05
N PRO A 115 7.84 -10.45 20.07
CA PRO A 115 8.26 -11.00 21.36
C PRO A 115 7.15 -11.83 22.01
N VAL A 116 7.52 -13.01 22.54
CA VAL A 116 6.59 -13.88 23.26
C VAL A 116 6.05 -13.18 24.49
N SER A 117 4.75 -13.23 24.69
CA SER A 117 4.05 -12.60 25.81
C SER A 117 2.87 -13.46 26.27
N ASP A 118 2.45 -13.30 27.51
CA ASP A 118 1.23 -13.93 28.04
C ASP A 118 0.00 -13.09 27.61
N TRP A 119 -0.43 -13.30 26.37
CA TRP A 119 -1.50 -12.52 25.76
C TRP A 119 -2.87 -13.19 25.79
N ARG A 120 -2.90 -14.53 25.64
CA ARG A 120 -4.15 -15.25 25.35
C ARG A 120 -5.20 -15.05 26.41
N LYS A 121 -4.85 -15.13 27.69
CA LYS A 121 -5.78 -14.96 28.80
C LYS A 121 -6.42 -13.56 28.78
N ALA A 122 -5.62 -12.52 28.64
CA ALA A 122 -6.11 -11.14 28.60
C ALA A 122 -7.06 -10.88 27.42
N TYR A 123 -6.73 -11.42 26.24
CA TYR A 123 -7.61 -11.34 25.07
C TYR A 123 -8.91 -12.13 25.28
N MET A 124 -8.86 -13.33 25.88
CA MET A 124 -10.07 -14.11 26.22
C MET A 124 -10.97 -13.34 27.17
N GLU A 125 -10.43 -12.78 28.25
CA GLU A 125 -11.20 -11.98 29.23
C GLU A 125 -11.89 -10.78 28.58
N GLN A 126 -11.25 -10.15 27.62
CA GLN A 126 -11.80 -8.98 26.93
C GLN A 126 -12.82 -9.32 25.85
N TYR A 127 -12.61 -10.38 25.07
CA TYR A 127 -13.39 -10.62 23.85
C TYR A 127 -14.41 -11.76 23.98
N LEU A 128 -14.14 -12.78 24.78
CA LEU A 128 -15.02 -13.92 24.91
C LEU A 128 -16.42 -13.56 25.42
N PRO A 129 -16.60 -12.70 26.43
CA PRO A 129 -17.95 -12.29 26.89
C PRO A 129 -18.78 -11.61 25.81
N ARG A 130 -18.11 -10.93 24.83
CA ARG A 130 -18.77 -10.19 23.77
C ARG A 130 -19.37 -11.08 22.68
N VAL A 131 -18.89 -12.31 22.56
CA VAL A 131 -19.30 -13.26 21.52
C VAL A 131 -20.08 -14.45 22.07
N GLN A 132 -20.11 -14.65 23.36
CA GLN A 132 -20.85 -15.76 24.01
C GLN A 132 -22.34 -15.79 23.67
N HIS A 133 -22.98 -14.62 23.54
CA HIS A 133 -24.40 -14.53 23.16
C HIS A 133 -24.68 -14.98 21.72
N LEU A 134 -23.68 -15.05 20.86
CA LEU A 134 -23.79 -15.51 19.48
C LEU A 134 -23.76 -17.04 19.37
N GLN A 135 -23.38 -17.77 20.41
CA GLN A 135 -23.26 -19.24 20.42
C GLN A 135 -24.59 -19.98 20.15
N ASN A 136 -25.71 -19.34 20.50
CA ASN A 136 -27.05 -19.93 20.35
C ASN A 136 -27.69 -19.66 18.97
N SER A 137 -26.99 -19.03 18.03
CA SER A 137 -27.50 -18.79 16.68
C SER A 137 -27.48 -20.10 15.89
N GLN A 138 -28.63 -20.49 15.30
CA GLN A 138 -28.78 -21.72 14.49
C GLN A 138 -27.96 -21.72 13.19
N PHE A 139 -27.13 -20.70 12.93
CA PHE A 139 -26.39 -20.53 11.72
C PHE A 139 -24.90 -20.33 12.01
N ASN A 140 -24.10 -21.40 11.95
CA ASN A 140 -22.64 -21.40 12.13
C ASN A 140 -21.91 -20.33 11.29
N TYR A 141 -22.34 -20.10 10.05
CA TYR A 141 -21.80 -19.07 9.19
C TYR A 141 -22.01 -17.66 9.76
N HIS A 142 -23.23 -17.32 10.15
CA HIS A 142 -23.55 -16.02 10.75
C HIS A 142 -22.85 -15.81 12.10
N TYR A 143 -22.59 -16.86 12.84
CA TYR A 143 -21.87 -16.79 14.10
C TYR A 143 -20.39 -16.38 13.89
N LYS A 144 -19.67 -17.02 12.97
CA LYS A 144 -18.26 -16.69 12.63
C LYS A 144 -18.14 -15.24 12.16
N TYR A 145 -19.02 -14.79 11.26
CA TYR A 145 -19.05 -13.40 10.78
C TYR A 145 -19.56 -12.42 11.84
N GLY A 146 -20.55 -12.80 12.62
CA GLY A 146 -21.06 -11.99 13.72
C GLY A 146 -20.03 -11.76 14.80
N SER A 147 -19.24 -12.77 15.14
CA SER A 147 -18.14 -12.66 16.11
C SER A 147 -17.07 -11.70 15.63
N TYR A 148 -16.66 -11.78 14.36
CA TYR A 148 -15.75 -10.81 13.76
C TYR A 148 -16.33 -9.39 13.81
N SER A 149 -17.55 -9.20 13.36
CA SER A 149 -18.21 -7.88 13.34
C SER A 149 -18.33 -7.30 14.74
N ALA A 150 -18.73 -8.10 15.73
CA ALA A 150 -18.86 -7.67 17.13
C ALA A 150 -17.51 -7.23 17.72
N ILE A 151 -16.40 -7.87 17.33
CA ILE A 151 -15.06 -7.53 17.81
C ILE A 151 -14.53 -6.30 17.08
N ASN A 152 -14.67 -6.22 15.75
CA ASN A 152 -14.06 -5.17 14.94
C ASN A 152 -14.74 -3.80 15.13
N GLN A 153 -16.04 -3.76 15.46
CA GLN A 153 -16.76 -2.51 15.75
C GLN A 153 -16.23 -1.72 16.96
N TRP A 154 -15.46 -2.37 17.84
CA TRP A 154 -15.01 -1.76 19.10
C TRP A 154 -13.58 -1.22 19.07
N PHE A 155 -12.84 -1.44 17.97
CA PHE A 155 -11.45 -1.00 17.86
C PHE A 155 -11.19 -0.20 16.59
N HIS A 156 -11.43 1.10 16.66
CA HIS A 156 -10.81 2.03 15.71
C HIS A 156 -9.37 2.28 16.17
N THR A 157 -8.42 1.81 15.41
CA THR A 157 -7.01 2.15 15.58
C THR A 157 -6.59 2.95 14.36
N ALA A 158 -5.94 4.09 14.55
CA ALA A 158 -5.43 4.89 13.44
C ALA A 158 -4.24 4.21 12.78
N VAL A 159 -4.14 4.33 11.46
CA VAL A 159 -2.96 3.85 10.73
C VAL A 159 -1.82 4.84 10.90
N TYR A 160 -0.68 4.32 11.29
CA TYR A 160 0.57 5.03 11.34
C TYR A 160 1.57 4.43 10.34
N TYR A 161 2.15 5.29 9.52
CA TYR A 161 3.20 4.92 8.58
C TYR A 161 4.53 5.47 9.11
N PRO A 162 5.32 4.66 9.82
CA PRO A 162 6.59 5.11 10.37
C PRO A 162 7.58 5.48 9.26
N LYS A 163 8.41 6.48 9.52
CA LYS A 163 9.55 6.83 8.65
C LYS A 163 10.72 5.88 8.84
N GLU A 164 10.84 5.31 10.03
CA GLU A 164 11.88 4.36 10.41
C GLU A 164 11.29 2.94 10.56
N SER A 165 12.14 1.92 10.52
CA SER A 165 11.73 0.55 10.80
C SER A 165 11.19 0.44 12.22
N MET A 166 10.00 -0.14 12.37
CA MET A 166 9.32 -0.31 13.64
C MET A 166 9.34 -1.78 14.07
N PRO A 167 9.77 -2.12 15.29
CA PRO A 167 9.72 -3.48 15.80
C PRO A 167 8.29 -4.03 15.85
N GLU A 168 8.13 -5.36 15.67
CA GLU A 168 6.85 -6.03 15.86
C GLU A 168 6.43 -5.96 17.34
N PHE A 169 5.21 -5.57 17.62
CA PHE A 169 4.73 -5.45 19.00
C PHE A 169 4.44 -6.79 19.67
N PRO A 170 4.81 -6.97 20.94
CA PRO A 170 4.29 -8.07 21.75
C PRO A 170 2.77 -8.06 21.76
N LEU A 171 2.13 -9.23 21.61
CA LEU A 171 0.67 -9.30 21.48
C LEU A 171 -0.10 -8.72 22.69
N ASN A 172 0.44 -8.85 23.91
CA ASN A 172 -0.18 -8.25 25.10
C ASN A 172 -0.16 -6.70 25.06
N LEU A 173 0.86 -6.09 24.43
CA LEU A 173 0.95 -4.64 24.27
C LEU A 173 -0.08 -4.13 23.25
N LEU A 174 -0.35 -4.92 22.20
CA LEU A 174 -1.36 -4.60 21.18
C LEU A 174 -2.80 -4.46 21.72
N LEU A 175 -3.09 -4.94 22.93
CA LEU A 175 -4.36 -4.65 23.61
C LEU A 175 -4.52 -3.19 24.01
N LYS A 176 -3.42 -2.48 24.24
CA LYS A 176 -3.40 -1.08 24.67
C LYS A 176 -3.17 -0.12 23.51
N VAL A 177 -2.40 -0.54 22.52
CA VAL A 177 -1.95 0.29 21.40
C VAL A 177 -3.12 0.64 20.48
N ARG A 178 -3.31 1.95 20.22
CA ARG A 178 -4.38 2.49 19.38
C ARG A 178 -3.93 2.94 18.02
N VAL A 179 -2.63 3.06 17.79
CA VAL A 179 -2.01 3.49 16.55
C VAL A 179 -0.97 2.47 16.15
N GLY A 180 -0.99 2.01 14.91
CA GLY A 180 -0.05 1.00 14.41
C GLY A 180 -0.06 0.91 12.90
N ASN A 181 0.90 0.17 12.34
CA ASN A 181 0.93 -0.16 10.91
C ASN A 181 0.05 -1.37 10.59
N CYS A 182 -0.04 -1.75 9.32
CA CYS A 182 -0.84 -2.90 8.87
C CYS A 182 -0.43 -4.21 9.55
N ASP A 183 0.86 -4.39 9.84
CA ASP A 183 1.37 -5.59 10.49
C ASP A 183 0.89 -5.70 11.96
N SER A 184 0.95 -4.60 12.72
CA SER A 184 0.41 -4.49 14.08
C SER A 184 -1.09 -4.84 14.14
N TYR A 185 -1.85 -4.34 13.13
CA TYR A 185 -3.28 -4.66 13.01
C TYR A 185 -3.55 -6.12 12.72
N ALA A 186 -2.84 -6.66 11.73
CA ALA A 186 -2.99 -8.06 11.35
C ALA A 186 -2.69 -8.97 12.54
N SER A 187 -1.57 -8.74 13.23
CA SER A 187 -1.17 -9.53 14.40
C SER A 187 -2.18 -9.45 15.54
N ARG A 188 -2.67 -8.26 15.86
CA ARG A 188 -3.74 -8.09 16.87
C ARG A 188 -5.02 -8.82 16.48
N ASN A 189 -5.47 -8.66 15.23
CA ASN A 189 -6.70 -9.28 14.76
C ASN A 189 -6.61 -10.81 14.79
N VAL A 190 -5.47 -11.38 14.41
CA VAL A 190 -5.23 -12.83 14.53
C VAL A 190 -5.27 -13.28 15.99
N ALA A 191 -4.61 -12.55 16.90
CA ALA A 191 -4.64 -12.87 18.33
C ALA A 191 -6.07 -12.81 18.90
N GLN A 192 -6.87 -11.82 18.51
CA GLN A 192 -8.28 -11.72 18.90
C GLN A 192 -9.10 -12.93 18.45
N MET A 193 -8.96 -13.34 17.18
CA MET A 193 -9.68 -14.49 16.64
C MET A 193 -9.26 -15.79 17.34
N ARG A 194 -7.95 -16.02 17.50
CA ARG A 194 -7.42 -17.20 18.20
C ARG A 194 -7.85 -17.26 19.67
N ALA A 195 -7.98 -16.11 20.34
CA ALA A 195 -8.40 -16.05 21.73
C ALA A 195 -9.87 -16.46 21.94
N ILE A 196 -10.71 -16.30 20.93
CA ILE A 196 -12.11 -16.77 20.96
C ILE A 196 -12.29 -18.11 20.25
N GLY A 197 -11.20 -18.76 19.83
CA GLY A 197 -11.20 -20.09 19.22
C GLY A 197 -11.46 -20.10 17.71
N LEU A 198 -11.41 -18.97 17.03
CA LEU A 198 -11.53 -18.91 15.58
C LEU A 198 -10.17 -19.09 14.89
N PRO A 199 -10.09 -20.03 13.92
CA PRO A 199 -8.86 -20.25 13.15
C PRO A 199 -8.49 -19.01 12.34
N ALA A 200 -7.28 -18.47 12.58
CA ALA A 200 -6.82 -17.27 11.91
C ALA A 200 -5.30 -17.27 11.70
N ALA A 201 -4.87 -16.62 10.62
CA ALA A 201 -3.46 -16.42 10.28
C ALA A 201 -3.21 -14.99 9.79
N LYS A 202 -1.92 -14.63 9.67
CA LYS A 202 -1.47 -13.39 9.04
C LYS A 202 -0.99 -13.71 7.62
N ASP A 203 -1.62 -13.08 6.63
CA ASP A 203 -1.19 -13.13 5.25
C ASP A 203 -0.57 -11.77 4.86
N PHE A 204 0.39 -11.78 3.96
CA PHE A 204 1.07 -10.55 3.56
C PHE A 204 1.65 -10.63 2.15
N THR A 205 1.75 -9.47 1.48
CA THR A 205 2.60 -9.28 0.32
C THR A 205 3.88 -8.58 0.75
N PRO A 206 5.08 -9.13 0.45
CA PRO A 206 6.34 -8.52 0.90
C PRO A 206 6.58 -7.16 0.26
N GLN A 207 6.09 -6.97 -0.97
CA GLN A 207 6.18 -5.73 -1.74
C GLN A 207 5.04 -5.69 -2.75
N TRP A 208 4.39 -4.53 -2.91
CA TRP A 208 3.46 -4.33 -4.02
C TRP A 208 4.20 -4.29 -5.37
N GLY A 209 3.58 -4.82 -6.41
CA GLY A 209 4.17 -4.84 -7.75
C GLY A 209 4.13 -3.51 -8.50
N ASN A 210 3.52 -2.47 -7.96
CA ASN A 210 3.32 -1.18 -8.63
C ASN A 210 3.45 0.04 -7.71
N ARG A 211 3.88 -0.12 -6.47
CA ARG A 211 4.06 0.98 -5.49
C ARG A 211 4.99 0.55 -4.36
N SER A 212 5.37 1.50 -3.52
CA SER A 212 6.22 1.26 -2.34
C SER A 212 5.53 0.40 -1.29
N MET A 213 6.33 -0.22 -0.44
CA MET A 213 5.96 -1.02 0.73
C MET A 213 5.24 -2.34 0.41
N GLY A 214 5.18 -3.21 1.40
CA GLY A 214 4.32 -4.39 1.46
C GLY A 214 2.98 -4.07 2.12
N HIS A 215 2.23 -5.13 2.42
CA HIS A 215 0.98 -5.03 3.17
C HIS A 215 0.69 -6.34 3.90
N SER A 216 0.18 -6.24 5.13
CA SER A 216 -0.22 -7.38 5.95
C SER A 216 -1.69 -7.27 6.34
N TRP A 217 -2.36 -8.40 6.42
CA TRP A 217 -3.75 -8.51 6.85
C TRP A 217 -4.01 -9.82 7.59
N ALA A 218 -5.09 -9.86 8.34
CA ALA A 218 -5.55 -11.08 8.96
C ALA A 218 -6.46 -11.86 8.01
N VAL A 219 -6.49 -13.18 8.17
CA VAL A 219 -7.38 -14.06 7.44
C VAL A 219 -8.05 -15.05 8.40
N LEU A 220 -9.39 -15.18 8.30
CA LEU A 220 -10.13 -16.26 8.93
C LEU A 220 -10.11 -17.49 8.02
N LEU A 221 -9.88 -18.64 8.62
CA LEU A 221 -9.72 -19.93 7.95
C LEU A 221 -10.69 -20.95 8.56
N PRO A 222 -12.01 -20.83 8.31
CA PRO A 222 -12.97 -21.75 8.89
C PRO A 222 -12.80 -23.20 8.44
N GLU A 223 -12.27 -23.39 7.23
CA GLU A 223 -11.95 -24.66 6.59
C GLU A 223 -10.67 -24.52 5.78
N ASP A 224 -10.04 -25.63 5.39
CA ASP A 224 -8.72 -25.59 4.76
C ASP A 224 -8.69 -24.80 3.42
N ASP A 225 -9.77 -24.89 2.63
CA ASP A 225 -9.87 -24.23 1.33
C ASP A 225 -10.60 -22.88 1.35
N LEU A 226 -11.04 -22.41 2.52
CA LEU A 226 -11.78 -21.17 2.66
C LEU A 226 -10.96 -20.13 3.43
N ALA A 227 -10.68 -19.02 2.78
CA ALA A 227 -9.97 -17.89 3.36
C ALA A 227 -10.80 -16.61 3.25
N PHE A 228 -11.02 -15.95 4.39
CA PHE A 228 -11.73 -14.67 4.46
C PHE A 228 -10.79 -13.60 4.98
N PRO A 229 -10.12 -12.85 4.09
CA PRO A 229 -9.24 -11.77 4.49
C PRO A 229 -10.04 -10.63 5.12
N PHE A 230 -9.42 -9.96 6.08
CA PHE A 230 -9.95 -8.77 6.74
C PHE A 230 -8.83 -7.91 7.32
N GLY A 231 -9.07 -6.62 7.38
CA GLY A 231 -8.11 -5.66 7.89
C GLY A 231 -8.78 -4.47 8.52
N GLN A 232 -8.07 -3.36 8.60
CA GLN A 232 -8.59 -2.14 9.20
C GLN A 232 -9.70 -1.50 8.36
N ASN A 233 -9.52 -1.47 7.05
CA ASN A 233 -10.44 -0.85 6.09
C ASN A 233 -11.11 -1.89 5.19
N GLU A 234 -10.74 -3.16 5.33
CA GLU A 234 -11.30 -4.26 4.57
C GLU A 234 -12.38 -4.96 5.41
N ARG A 235 -13.57 -5.07 4.85
CA ARG A 235 -14.63 -5.87 5.44
C ARG A 235 -14.33 -7.34 5.21
N LEU A 236 -14.77 -8.19 6.12
CA LEU A 236 -14.63 -9.63 6.00
C LEU A 236 -15.18 -10.12 4.65
N GLY A 237 -14.31 -10.80 3.87
CA GLY A 237 -14.66 -11.30 2.54
C GLY A 237 -14.69 -10.24 1.44
N ASP A 238 -14.22 -9.03 1.69
CA ASP A 238 -14.10 -8.01 0.65
C ASP A 238 -13.04 -8.44 -0.38
N HIS A 239 -13.37 -8.32 -1.67
CA HIS A 239 -12.46 -8.58 -2.77
C HIS A 239 -11.46 -7.44 -3.01
N PHE A 240 -11.01 -6.79 -1.93
CA PHE A 240 -10.04 -5.69 -1.96
C PHE A 240 -8.83 -6.02 -2.84
N PHE A 241 -8.34 -7.25 -2.78
CA PHE A 241 -7.16 -7.70 -3.53
C PHE A 241 -7.41 -7.91 -5.03
N ALA A 242 -8.67 -8.01 -5.45
CA ALA A 242 -9.03 -8.12 -6.86
C ALA A 242 -9.10 -6.76 -7.60
N ARG A 243 -8.89 -5.66 -6.90
CA ARG A 243 -8.93 -4.31 -7.50
C ARG A 243 -7.74 -4.14 -8.46
N PRO A 244 -7.96 -3.54 -9.65
CA PRO A 244 -6.90 -3.36 -10.65
C PRO A 244 -5.68 -2.58 -10.17
N GLU A 245 -5.87 -1.67 -9.21
CA GLU A 245 -4.82 -0.88 -8.60
C GLU A 245 -3.93 -1.64 -7.60
N HIS A 246 -4.35 -2.84 -7.17
CA HIS A 246 -3.59 -3.68 -6.26
C HIS A 246 -2.83 -4.76 -7.02
N LYS A 247 -1.55 -4.55 -7.26
CA LYS A 247 -0.68 -5.51 -7.94
C LYS A 247 0.07 -6.34 -6.91
N LEU A 248 -0.38 -7.58 -6.73
CA LEU A 248 0.22 -8.54 -5.81
C LEU A 248 1.19 -9.44 -6.57
N PRO A 249 2.52 -9.31 -6.40
CA PRO A 249 3.47 -10.24 -7.01
C PRO A 249 3.45 -11.61 -6.35
N LYS A 250 3.36 -11.64 -5.02
CA LYS A 250 3.26 -12.82 -4.16
C LYS A 250 2.47 -12.52 -2.90
N VAL A 251 1.82 -13.53 -2.37
CA VAL A 251 1.18 -13.50 -1.04
C VAL A 251 1.66 -14.72 -0.26
N PHE A 252 2.19 -14.45 0.93
CA PHE A 252 2.60 -15.50 1.85
C PHE A 252 1.72 -15.48 3.09
N ARG A 253 1.43 -16.69 3.60
CA ARG A 253 0.84 -16.90 4.93
C ARG A 253 1.94 -17.18 5.93
N GLN A 254 1.94 -16.47 7.03
CA GLN A 254 2.78 -16.78 8.15
C GLN A 254 2.20 -17.96 8.92
N THR A 255 2.96 -19.04 9.02
CA THR A 255 2.56 -20.28 9.70
C THR A 255 3.40 -20.49 10.95
N PHE A 256 2.86 -21.24 11.92
CA PHE A 256 3.67 -21.72 13.05
C PHE A 256 4.42 -23.02 12.68
N LYS A 257 3.76 -23.87 11.91
CA LYS A 257 4.33 -25.11 11.38
C LYS A 257 5.38 -24.80 10.31
N LYS A 258 6.54 -25.43 10.41
CA LYS A 258 7.56 -25.42 9.36
C LYS A 258 7.01 -26.04 8.08
N GLN A 259 7.23 -25.40 6.93
CA GLN A 259 6.77 -25.84 5.61
C GLN A 259 7.93 -26.54 4.89
N PRO A 260 7.80 -27.83 4.52
CA PRO A 260 8.88 -28.56 3.86
C PRO A 260 9.38 -27.89 2.57
N GLU A 261 8.50 -27.21 1.84
CA GLU A 261 8.79 -26.49 0.59
C GLU A 261 9.78 -25.35 0.78
N MET A 262 9.89 -24.85 2.04
CA MET A 262 10.79 -23.76 2.40
C MET A 262 12.17 -24.26 2.87
N TYR A 263 12.36 -25.55 3.15
CA TYR A 263 13.59 -26.03 3.81
C TYR A 263 14.85 -25.75 3.00
N ASP A 264 14.82 -26.00 1.71
CA ASP A 264 15.99 -25.84 0.85
C ASP A 264 16.51 -24.40 0.87
N ILE A 265 15.62 -23.43 0.74
CA ILE A 265 16.00 -22.02 0.76
C ILE A 265 16.26 -21.52 2.20
N ALA A 266 15.44 -21.92 3.18
CA ALA A 266 15.55 -21.43 4.54
C ALA A 266 16.86 -21.87 5.24
N TYR A 267 17.40 -23.01 4.85
CA TYR A 267 18.63 -23.56 5.42
C TYR A 267 19.82 -23.55 4.43
N SER A 268 19.71 -22.84 3.32
CA SER A 268 20.82 -22.67 2.36
C SER A 268 22.00 -21.93 2.99
N ASP A 269 23.21 -22.27 2.55
CA ASP A 269 24.44 -21.55 2.91
C ASP A 269 24.63 -20.27 2.09
N GLU A 270 23.93 -20.12 0.95
CA GLU A 270 23.99 -18.91 0.14
C GLU A 270 23.30 -17.73 0.83
N LYS A 271 23.79 -16.52 0.56
CA LYS A 271 23.10 -15.28 0.94
C LYS A 271 21.68 -15.26 0.37
N ARG A 272 20.72 -14.99 1.24
CA ARG A 272 19.31 -14.91 0.90
C ARG A 272 18.61 -13.78 1.65
N PRO A 273 17.47 -13.25 1.14
CA PRO A 273 16.66 -12.28 1.86
C PRO A 273 16.21 -12.82 3.22
N GLU A 274 16.06 -11.93 4.18
CA GLU A 274 15.57 -12.29 5.54
C GLU A 274 14.21 -13.01 5.47
N LEU A 275 13.32 -12.55 4.56
CA LEU A 275 12.03 -13.20 4.29
C LEU A 275 12.14 -14.72 4.10
N PHE A 276 13.16 -15.21 3.39
CA PHE A 276 13.34 -16.63 3.07
C PHE A 276 14.30 -17.36 4.04
N GLN A 277 14.66 -16.74 5.14
CA GLN A 277 15.41 -17.42 6.22
C GLN A 277 14.48 -18.21 7.15
N SER A 278 13.17 -17.96 7.12
CA SER A 278 12.20 -18.69 7.92
C SER A 278 11.55 -19.82 7.10
N PRO A 279 11.50 -21.05 7.64
CA PRO A 279 10.74 -22.14 7.01
C PRO A 279 9.23 -22.05 7.27
N CYS A 280 8.75 -21.02 7.97
CA CYS A 280 7.36 -20.87 8.42
C CYS A 280 6.54 -19.97 7.50
N LEU A 281 6.71 -20.14 6.18
CA LEU A 281 5.97 -19.41 5.15
C LEU A 281 5.27 -20.37 4.20
N MET A 282 4.02 -20.11 3.92
CA MET A 282 3.21 -20.81 2.91
C MET A 282 2.85 -19.85 1.77
N ASP A 283 3.11 -20.23 0.53
CA ASP A 283 2.64 -19.47 -0.63
C ASP A 283 1.14 -19.66 -0.81
N VAL A 284 0.37 -18.59 -0.69
CA VAL A 284 -1.09 -18.57 -0.85
C VAL A 284 -1.53 -17.61 -1.96
N THR A 285 -0.64 -17.25 -2.86
CA THR A 285 -0.89 -16.25 -3.92
C THR A 285 -2.11 -16.60 -4.77
N SER A 286 -2.26 -17.87 -5.15
CA SER A 286 -3.38 -18.36 -5.98
C SER A 286 -4.74 -18.28 -5.28
N SER A 287 -4.77 -18.19 -3.94
CA SER A 287 -6.02 -17.98 -3.19
C SER A 287 -6.55 -16.55 -3.31
N TYR A 288 -5.74 -15.60 -3.74
CA TYR A 288 -6.08 -14.18 -3.83
C TYR A 288 -6.26 -13.67 -5.25
N ILE A 289 -5.43 -14.12 -6.17
CA ILE A 289 -5.36 -13.62 -7.55
C ILE A 289 -5.09 -14.74 -8.57
N LYS A 290 -5.35 -14.44 -9.83
CA LYS A 290 -4.89 -15.30 -10.93
C LYS A 290 -3.37 -15.24 -11.04
N THR A 291 -2.72 -16.39 -11.08
CA THR A 291 -1.27 -16.54 -11.16
C THR A 291 -0.84 -17.19 -12.48
N SER A 292 0.46 -17.15 -12.75
CA SER A 292 1.12 -17.94 -13.79
C SER A 292 2.46 -18.43 -13.29
N ASP A 293 2.84 -19.61 -13.76
CA ASP A 293 4.22 -20.07 -13.67
C ASP A 293 5.03 -19.44 -14.78
N VAL A 294 6.29 -19.10 -14.50
CA VAL A 294 7.16 -18.38 -15.42
C VAL A 294 8.53 -19.02 -15.50
N ASP A 295 8.95 -19.36 -16.72
CA ASP A 295 10.31 -19.76 -17.03
C ASP A 295 11.13 -18.53 -17.46
N VAL A 296 12.20 -18.27 -16.75
CA VAL A 296 13.08 -17.10 -16.98
C VAL A 296 14.42 -17.58 -17.52
N SER A 297 14.85 -17.00 -18.65
CA SER A 297 16.21 -17.18 -19.17
C SER A 297 17.20 -16.32 -18.43
N LEU A 298 18.32 -16.90 -18.03
CA LEU A 298 19.35 -16.26 -17.24
C LEU A 298 20.53 -15.83 -18.10
N PHE A 299 21.26 -14.82 -17.65
CA PHE A 299 22.53 -14.43 -18.23
C PHE A 299 23.58 -15.53 -18.01
N SER A 300 24.38 -15.80 -19.02
CA SER A 300 25.55 -16.67 -18.91
C SER A 300 26.76 -15.83 -18.55
N ASN A 301 27.10 -15.80 -17.27
CA ASN A 301 28.27 -15.12 -16.75
C ASN A 301 28.69 -15.73 -15.40
N PRO A 302 29.97 -15.54 -14.96
CA PRO A 302 30.48 -16.19 -13.74
C PRO A 302 29.71 -15.85 -12.45
N VAL A 303 29.06 -14.70 -12.39
CA VAL A 303 28.28 -14.32 -11.19
C VAL A 303 27.02 -15.16 -11.09
N VAL A 304 26.25 -15.24 -12.17
CA VAL A 304 24.97 -15.99 -12.23
C VAL A 304 25.23 -17.50 -12.22
N ASP A 305 26.24 -17.96 -12.97
CA ASP A 305 26.54 -19.40 -13.14
C ASP A 305 26.98 -20.08 -11.84
N ASN A 306 27.53 -19.31 -10.90
CA ASN A 306 27.97 -19.80 -9.58
C ASN A 306 26.88 -19.67 -8.50
N ARG A 307 25.61 -19.37 -8.85
CA ARG A 307 24.50 -19.25 -7.88
C ARG A 307 23.55 -20.42 -7.99
N GLU A 308 23.18 -20.93 -6.83
CA GLU A 308 22.10 -21.93 -6.72
C GLU A 308 20.73 -21.26 -6.79
N TRP A 309 20.61 -20.07 -6.18
CA TRP A 309 19.34 -19.36 -6.01
C TRP A 309 19.25 -18.13 -6.90
N ILE A 310 18.14 -18.06 -7.64
CA ILE A 310 17.74 -16.90 -8.42
C ILE A 310 16.44 -16.36 -7.83
N TYR A 311 16.31 -15.05 -7.85
CA TYR A 311 15.16 -14.36 -7.27
C TYR A 311 14.44 -13.55 -8.31
N LEU A 312 13.12 -13.32 -8.10
CA LEU A 312 12.38 -12.27 -8.80
C LEU A 312 12.21 -11.07 -7.87
N ALA A 313 12.52 -9.92 -8.40
CA ALA A 313 12.34 -8.64 -7.73
C ALA A 313 11.31 -7.78 -8.45
N VAL A 314 10.61 -6.93 -7.70
CA VAL A 314 9.73 -5.85 -8.18
C VAL A 314 10.27 -4.50 -7.74
N PHE A 315 9.95 -3.44 -8.46
CA PHE A 315 10.48 -2.11 -8.17
C PHE A 315 9.61 -1.39 -7.13
N ASN A 316 10.23 -0.96 -6.03
CA ASN A 316 9.53 -0.30 -4.91
C ASN A 316 9.53 1.23 -4.99
N ASN A 317 9.70 1.82 -6.17
CA ASN A 317 9.89 3.24 -6.47
C ASN A 317 11.27 3.82 -6.13
N GLN A 318 12.23 3.00 -5.71
CA GLN A 318 13.64 3.39 -5.52
C GLN A 318 14.59 2.25 -5.87
N ASN A 319 14.27 1.04 -5.40
CA ASN A 319 15.12 -0.13 -5.53
C ASN A 319 14.32 -1.36 -5.96
N TRP A 320 15.01 -2.39 -6.39
CA TRP A 320 14.45 -3.70 -6.65
C TRP A 320 14.31 -4.49 -5.34
N SER A 321 13.09 -4.87 -4.99
CA SER A 321 12.77 -5.67 -3.81
C SER A 321 12.44 -7.10 -4.18
N ILE A 322 13.17 -8.07 -3.62
CA ILE A 322 12.95 -9.49 -3.87
C ILE A 322 11.60 -9.93 -3.30
N VAL A 323 10.83 -10.68 -4.12
CA VAL A 323 9.49 -11.17 -3.75
C VAL A 323 9.34 -12.67 -3.88
N HIS A 324 10.19 -13.38 -4.66
CA HIS A 324 10.16 -14.82 -4.82
C HIS A 324 11.52 -15.38 -5.17
N TYR A 325 11.69 -16.69 -5.07
CA TYR A 325 12.93 -17.42 -5.30
C TYR A 325 12.70 -18.66 -6.18
N SER A 326 13.75 -19.12 -6.82
CA SER A 326 13.80 -20.39 -7.55
C SER A 326 15.21 -20.95 -7.57
N ARG A 327 15.33 -22.26 -7.60
CA ARG A 327 16.62 -22.92 -7.82
C ARG A 327 16.99 -22.81 -9.31
N ARG A 328 18.23 -22.42 -9.59
CA ARG A 328 18.77 -22.37 -10.96
C ARG A 328 18.86 -23.77 -11.56
N LYS A 329 18.42 -23.92 -12.80
CA LYS A 329 18.56 -25.15 -13.62
C LYS A 329 19.22 -24.81 -14.96
N GLY A 330 20.55 -24.91 -15.02
CA GLY A 330 21.31 -24.45 -16.18
C GLY A 330 21.14 -22.94 -16.42
N GLU A 331 20.72 -22.55 -17.59
CA GLU A 331 20.46 -21.15 -17.98
C GLU A 331 19.01 -20.72 -17.74
N LYS A 332 18.29 -21.40 -16.84
CA LYS A 332 16.88 -21.10 -16.53
C LYS A 332 16.60 -21.14 -15.03
N ALA A 333 15.55 -20.39 -14.64
CA ALA A 333 14.90 -20.49 -13.35
C ALA A 333 13.38 -20.55 -13.54
N HIS A 334 12.69 -21.39 -12.77
CA HIS A 334 11.25 -21.60 -12.87
C HIS A 334 10.57 -21.03 -11.63
N PHE A 335 9.70 -20.05 -11.80
CA PHE A 335 8.98 -19.40 -10.70
C PHE A 335 7.50 -19.73 -10.75
N MET A 336 6.99 -20.33 -9.69
CA MET A 336 5.60 -20.77 -9.62
C MET A 336 4.69 -19.65 -9.11
N GLN A 337 3.44 -19.66 -9.57
CA GLN A 337 2.32 -18.86 -9.03
C GLN A 337 2.62 -17.35 -8.92
N MET A 338 3.21 -16.77 -9.95
CA MET A 338 3.51 -15.32 -9.99
C MET A 338 2.27 -14.49 -10.31
N GLY A 339 2.12 -13.35 -9.63
CA GLY A 339 1.06 -12.37 -9.91
C GLY A 339 1.20 -11.72 -11.27
N ARG A 340 0.06 -11.51 -11.95
CA ARG A 340 0.00 -10.98 -13.32
C ARG A 340 -0.09 -9.46 -13.37
N GLY A 341 0.26 -8.87 -14.52
CA GLY A 341 0.22 -7.43 -14.78
C GLY A 341 1.33 -6.67 -14.06
N ILE A 342 2.51 -7.29 -13.87
CA ILE A 342 3.63 -6.79 -13.07
C ILE A 342 4.92 -6.91 -13.86
N VAL A 343 5.82 -5.94 -13.67
CA VAL A 343 7.21 -5.99 -14.15
C VAL A 343 8.07 -6.70 -13.11
N TYR A 344 8.81 -7.70 -13.54
CA TYR A 344 9.77 -8.44 -12.73
C TYR A 344 11.18 -8.32 -13.27
N LEU A 345 12.17 -8.26 -12.37
CA LEU A 345 13.58 -8.38 -12.70
C LEU A 345 14.15 -9.65 -12.07
N PRO A 346 14.71 -10.58 -12.86
CA PRO A 346 15.49 -11.70 -12.33
C PRO A 346 16.79 -11.16 -11.72
N VAL A 347 17.12 -11.57 -10.49
CA VAL A 347 18.30 -11.10 -9.76
C VAL A 347 18.97 -12.25 -9.00
N CYS A 348 20.24 -12.05 -8.64
CA CYS A 348 20.95 -12.90 -7.69
C CYS A 348 21.86 -12.04 -6.79
N TYR A 349 22.42 -12.64 -5.74
CA TYR A 349 23.43 -11.97 -4.93
C TYR A 349 24.81 -12.16 -5.54
N ALA A 350 25.57 -11.07 -5.72
CA ALA A 350 26.99 -11.12 -6.03
C ALA A 350 27.83 -11.54 -4.81
N SER A 351 29.13 -11.77 -4.99
CA SER A 351 30.04 -12.16 -3.91
C SER A 351 30.17 -11.10 -2.79
N ASN A 352 29.93 -9.84 -3.12
CA ASN A 352 29.89 -8.71 -2.17
C ASN A 352 28.51 -8.52 -1.52
N GLU A 353 27.63 -9.51 -1.65
CA GLU A 353 26.23 -9.49 -1.16
C GLU A 353 25.30 -8.44 -1.81
N GLN A 354 25.73 -7.77 -2.85
CA GLN A 354 24.89 -6.88 -3.63
C GLN A 354 23.95 -7.66 -4.54
N ILE A 355 22.76 -7.15 -4.73
CA ILE A 355 21.78 -7.69 -5.69
C ILE A 355 22.18 -7.21 -7.08
N VAL A 356 22.34 -8.16 -8.01
CA VAL A 356 22.68 -7.89 -9.40
C VAL A 356 21.70 -8.57 -10.34
N PRO A 357 21.48 -8.05 -11.56
CA PRO A 357 20.62 -8.68 -12.55
C PRO A 357 21.13 -10.07 -12.94
N ALA A 358 20.21 -11.02 -13.00
CA ALA A 358 20.47 -12.39 -13.45
C ALA A 358 19.82 -12.68 -14.82
N GLY A 359 19.00 -11.76 -15.33
CA GLY A 359 18.31 -11.85 -16.62
C GLY A 359 17.66 -10.52 -16.99
N TYR A 360 17.07 -10.44 -18.18
CA TYR A 360 16.34 -9.24 -18.59
C TYR A 360 15.04 -9.06 -17.79
N PRO A 361 14.64 -7.81 -17.47
CA PRO A 361 13.32 -7.56 -16.93
C PRO A 361 12.24 -7.97 -17.91
N PHE A 362 11.09 -8.38 -17.38
CA PHE A 362 9.95 -8.78 -18.20
C PHE A 362 8.63 -8.35 -17.55
N ILE A 363 7.60 -8.20 -18.37
CA ILE A 363 6.21 -8.02 -17.93
C ILE A 363 5.56 -9.40 -17.95
N LEU A 364 4.97 -9.82 -16.83
CA LEU A 364 3.99 -10.90 -16.84
C LEU A 364 2.61 -10.26 -17.06
N ASN A 365 2.10 -10.38 -18.28
CA ASN A 365 0.85 -9.78 -18.70
C ASN A 365 -0.37 -10.32 -17.94
N THR A 366 -1.49 -9.62 -18.01
CA THR A 366 -2.75 -10.03 -17.35
C THR A 366 -3.36 -11.31 -17.93
N ASP A 367 -3.04 -11.64 -19.18
CA ASP A 367 -3.41 -12.90 -19.84
C ASP A 367 -2.50 -14.09 -19.47
N GLY A 368 -1.36 -13.82 -18.79
CA GLY A 368 -0.38 -14.83 -18.37
C GLY A 368 0.79 -15.01 -19.34
N THR A 369 0.83 -14.26 -20.44
CA THR A 369 2.00 -14.24 -21.34
C THR A 369 3.13 -13.39 -20.76
N THR A 370 4.36 -13.66 -21.16
CA THR A 370 5.53 -12.85 -20.76
C THR A 370 6.03 -12.01 -21.93
N HIS A 371 6.41 -10.76 -21.63
CA HIS A 371 7.05 -9.86 -22.58
C HIS A 371 8.39 -9.40 -22.02
N ILE A 372 9.50 -9.75 -22.68
CA ILE A 372 10.86 -9.41 -22.24
C ILE A 372 11.17 -7.96 -22.65
N LEU A 373 11.59 -7.14 -21.68
CA LEU A 373 12.00 -5.76 -21.87
C LEU A 373 13.52 -5.69 -22.10
N ARG A 374 13.90 -5.73 -23.36
CA ARG A 374 15.29 -5.55 -23.77
C ARG A 374 15.37 -4.34 -24.69
N ALA A 375 16.01 -3.29 -24.22
CA ALA A 375 16.12 -2.04 -24.96
C ALA A 375 16.76 -2.24 -26.34
N ASP A 376 16.08 -1.81 -27.39
CA ASP A 376 16.62 -1.74 -28.75
C ASP A 376 17.12 -0.31 -29.03
N THR A 377 18.42 -0.10 -28.82
CA THR A 377 19.09 1.18 -29.05
C THR A 377 19.26 1.52 -30.53
N THR A 378 18.93 0.61 -31.44
CA THR A 378 18.96 0.87 -32.90
C THR A 378 17.65 1.46 -33.39
N GLN A 379 16.57 1.31 -32.61
CA GLN A 379 15.26 1.88 -32.89
C GLN A 379 14.90 2.88 -31.79
N LEU A 380 14.92 4.17 -32.17
CA LEU A 380 14.67 5.25 -31.23
C LEU A 380 13.32 5.90 -31.53
N LYS A 381 12.59 6.24 -30.48
CA LYS A 381 11.29 6.93 -30.60
C LYS A 381 11.20 8.15 -29.72
N ARG A 382 10.21 8.98 -30.00
CA ARG A 382 9.81 10.09 -29.15
C ARG A 382 8.66 9.66 -28.27
N ILE A 383 8.73 9.94 -26.98
CA ILE A 383 7.65 9.70 -26.02
C ILE A 383 7.15 11.01 -25.40
N ARG A 384 5.89 11.02 -25.03
CA ARG A 384 5.23 12.11 -24.31
C ARG A 384 4.79 11.61 -22.94
N LEU A 385 5.18 12.31 -21.87
CA LEU A 385 4.82 11.98 -20.50
C LEU A 385 4.06 13.14 -19.87
N THR A 386 2.95 12.85 -19.23
CA THR A 386 2.12 13.83 -18.51
C THR A 386 2.00 13.51 -17.02
N ARG A 387 2.43 12.31 -16.61
CA ARG A 387 2.34 11.85 -15.24
C ARG A 387 3.34 10.73 -14.94
N LYS A 388 3.56 10.49 -13.64
CA LYS A 388 4.47 9.46 -13.14
C LYS A 388 3.83 8.08 -13.08
N TYR A 389 2.60 7.96 -12.59
CA TYR A 389 1.89 6.69 -12.39
C TYR A 389 0.72 6.51 -13.37
N THR A 390 0.33 5.26 -13.56
CA THR A 390 -0.83 4.88 -14.39
C THR A 390 -2.09 5.61 -13.95
N PHE A 391 -2.90 6.02 -14.92
CA PHE A 391 -4.15 6.74 -14.72
C PHE A 391 -5.25 5.78 -14.23
N SER A 392 -5.52 5.78 -12.93
CA SER A 392 -6.50 4.88 -12.30
C SER A 392 -7.94 5.23 -12.66
N ASP A 393 -8.87 4.27 -12.55
CA ASP A 393 -10.29 4.50 -12.81
C ASP A 393 -10.92 5.50 -11.82
N TRP A 394 -10.39 5.57 -10.60
CA TRP A 394 -10.76 6.61 -9.64
C TRP A 394 -10.44 8.01 -10.17
N LEU A 395 -9.23 8.24 -10.68
CA LEU A 395 -8.83 9.51 -11.27
C LEU A 395 -9.63 9.85 -12.53
N LYS A 396 -9.90 8.86 -13.38
CA LYS A 396 -10.79 9.04 -14.54
C LYS A 396 -12.18 9.52 -14.10
N THR A 397 -12.69 8.96 -13.00
CA THR A 397 -13.97 9.38 -12.42
C THR A 397 -13.91 10.82 -11.92
N LEU A 398 -12.83 11.23 -11.23
CA LEU A 398 -12.65 12.60 -10.78
C LEU A 398 -12.58 13.60 -11.94
N CYS A 399 -11.86 13.27 -13.02
CA CYS A 399 -11.84 14.09 -14.24
C CYS A 399 -13.23 14.20 -14.88
N LYS A 400 -13.95 13.07 -15.00
CA LYS A 400 -15.32 13.07 -15.54
C LYS A 400 -16.29 13.96 -14.76
N ARG A 401 -16.12 14.06 -13.44
CA ARG A 401 -16.97 14.90 -12.60
C ARG A 401 -16.83 16.39 -12.87
N THR A 402 -15.80 16.84 -13.58
CA THR A 402 -15.64 18.24 -14.00
C THR A 402 -16.22 18.55 -15.38
N TRP A 403 -16.59 17.52 -16.17
CA TRP A 403 -17.10 17.69 -17.53
C TRP A 403 -18.43 18.45 -17.55
N GLY A 404 -18.53 19.48 -18.36
CA GLY A 404 -19.68 20.39 -18.43
C GLY A 404 -19.65 21.49 -17.37
N GLY A 405 -18.63 21.53 -16.51
CA GLY A 405 -18.39 22.64 -15.60
C GLY A 405 -18.20 23.95 -16.36
N LYS A 406 -18.75 25.04 -15.84
CA LYS A 406 -18.76 26.34 -16.49
C LYS A 406 -17.95 27.35 -15.72
N PHE A 407 -17.20 28.16 -16.45
CA PHE A 407 -16.58 29.37 -15.94
C PHE A 407 -17.39 30.56 -16.38
N GLN A 408 -17.82 31.38 -15.43
CA GLN A 408 -18.72 32.50 -15.67
C GLN A 408 -18.16 33.78 -15.07
N VAL A 409 -18.47 34.90 -15.71
CA VAL A 409 -18.19 36.26 -15.20
C VAL A 409 -19.50 37.01 -15.02
N ALA A 410 -19.52 38.02 -14.14
CA ALA A 410 -20.67 38.86 -13.85
C ALA A 410 -20.24 40.22 -13.29
N ASP A 411 -21.12 41.21 -13.37
CA ASP A 411 -20.99 42.48 -12.64
C ASP A 411 -21.81 42.50 -11.35
N LYS A 412 -22.72 41.53 -11.18
CA LYS A 412 -23.52 41.36 -9.98
C LYS A 412 -23.03 40.14 -9.16
N GLU A 413 -23.01 40.28 -7.84
CA GLU A 413 -22.57 39.25 -6.91
C GLU A 413 -23.46 38.00 -6.95
N ASP A 414 -24.74 38.15 -7.26
CA ASP A 414 -25.71 37.04 -7.37
C ASP A 414 -25.63 36.29 -8.72
N PHE A 415 -24.76 36.74 -9.62
CA PHE A 415 -24.60 36.19 -10.97
C PHE A 415 -25.88 36.18 -11.81
N SER A 416 -26.86 37.06 -11.50
CA SER A 416 -28.11 37.20 -12.30
C SER A 416 -27.87 37.68 -13.74
N ASP A 417 -26.72 38.34 -13.99
CA ASP A 417 -26.23 38.83 -15.26
C ASP A 417 -25.08 38.01 -15.85
N SER A 418 -24.89 36.75 -15.36
CA SER A 418 -23.74 35.96 -15.71
C SER A 418 -23.57 35.66 -17.20
N LEU A 419 -22.32 35.77 -17.66
CA LEU A 419 -21.87 35.33 -18.98
C LEU A 419 -20.95 34.09 -18.81
N THR A 420 -21.28 32.98 -19.48
CA THR A 420 -20.39 31.82 -19.58
C THR A 420 -19.27 32.12 -20.57
N ILE A 421 -18.03 32.14 -20.11
CA ILE A 421 -16.85 32.47 -20.90
C ILE A 421 -16.03 31.24 -21.30
N ALA A 422 -16.20 30.13 -20.61
CA ALA A 422 -15.62 28.85 -20.97
C ALA A 422 -16.40 27.68 -20.33
N THR A 423 -16.34 26.52 -20.95
CA THR A 423 -16.91 25.26 -20.44
C THR A 423 -15.84 24.17 -20.49
N ILE A 424 -15.80 23.33 -19.50
CA ILE A 424 -14.89 22.19 -19.47
C ILE A 424 -15.48 21.07 -20.33
N ASP A 425 -14.81 20.79 -21.44
CA ASP A 425 -15.12 19.64 -22.29
C ASP A 425 -14.60 18.33 -21.66
N SER A 426 -14.61 17.23 -22.40
CA SER A 426 -14.09 15.94 -21.95
C SER A 426 -12.57 15.98 -21.77
N ILE A 427 -12.10 16.09 -20.52
CA ILE A 427 -10.68 15.97 -20.17
C ILE A 427 -10.36 14.52 -19.79
N THR A 428 -9.23 14.03 -20.24
CA THR A 428 -8.80 12.64 -20.02
C THR A 428 -7.55 12.53 -19.15
N GLU A 429 -6.97 13.68 -18.73
CA GLU A 429 -5.73 13.75 -17.97
C GLU A 429 -5.91 14.56 -16.68
N SER A 430 -5.35 14.07 -15.57
CA SER A 430 -5.31 14.76 -14.28
C SER A 430 -4.04 15.62 -14.21
N ARG A 431 -4.07 16.77 -14.86
CA ARG A 431 -3.02 17.80 -14.88
C ARG A 431 -3.64 19.17 -15.04
N PHE A 432 -2.84 20.23 -15.05
CA PHE A 432 -3.34 21.54 -15.42
C PHE A 432 -3.81 21.58 -16.88
N HIS A 433 -4.97 22.16 -17.09
CA HIS A 433 -5.56 22.47 -18.40
C HIS A 433 -5.73 23.98 -18.53
N SER A 434 -5.59 24.49 -19.75
CA SER A 434 -5.77 25.90 -20.05
C SER A 434 -6.91 26.08 -21.07
N LEU A 435 -7.80 27.01 -20.78
CA LEU A 435 -8.90 27.42 -21.67
C LEU A 435 -8.73 28.90 -22.04
N SER A 436 -8.61 29.17 -23.32
CA SER A 436 -8.69 30.54 -23.81
C SER A 436 -10.15 31.00 -23.81
N THR A 437 -10.38 32.23 -23.42
CA THR A 437 -11.71 32.83 -23.40
C THR A 437 -11.89 33.78 -24.59
N ASN A 438 -13.10 33.88 -25.09
CA ASN A 438 -13.43 34.79 -26.18
C ASN A 438 -14.74 35.52 -25.85
N TYR A 439 -14.61 36.67 -25.20
CA TYR A 439 -15.74 37.55 -24.85
C TYR A 439 -15.26 39.00 -24.81
N THR A 440 -16.18 39.93 -24.65
CA THR A 440 -15.88 41.38 -24.53
C THR A 440 -16.26 41.88 -23.14
N GLY A 441 -15.57 42.91 -22.69
CA GLY A 441 -15.85 43.55 -21.39
C GLY A 441 -14.91 43.14 -20.29
N LYS A 442 -15.04 43.85 -19.15
CA LYS A 442 -14.35 43.59 -17.89
C LYS A 442 -15.42 43.39 -16.85
N TYR A 443 -15.25 42.36 -16.01
CA TYR A 443 -16.23 41.98 -15.00
C TYR A 443 -15.63 41.95 -13.63
N ARG A 444 -16.45 42.18 -12.61
CA ARG A 444 -16.03 42.23 -11.21
C ARG A 444 -16.00 40.88 -10.54
N TYR A 445 -16.84 39.94 -10.99
CA TYR A 445 -16.99 38.61 -10.38
C TYR A 445 -16.67 37.52 -11.39
N PHE A 446 -16.10 36.42 -10.88
CA PHE A 446 -15.88 35.19 -11.61
C PHE A 446 -16.33 34.02 -10.76
N ARG A 447 -16.91 32.97 -11.37
CA ARG A 447 -17.19 31.71 -10.67
C ARG A 447 -16.91 30.50 -11.53
N TYR A 448 -16.55 29.40 -10.85
CA TYR A 448 -16.72 28.04 -11.34
C TYR A 448 -18.09 27.53 -10.90
N LEU A 449 -18.90 27.06 -11.85
CA LEU A 449 -20.17 26.39 -11.62
C LEU A 449 -19.98 24.92 -11.98
N SER A 450 -20.04 24.03 -10.98
CA SER A 450 -19.85 22.61 -11.21
C SER A 450 -21.08 21.99 -11.87
N PRO A 451 -20.93 20.95 -12.70
CA PRO A 451 -22.08 20.24 -13.25
C PRO A 451 -22.83 19.48 -12.15
N ASN A 452 -24.13 19.25 -12.34
CA ASN A 452 -24.93 18.45 -11.43
C ASN A 452 -24.40 17.01 -11.37
N GLY A 453 -24.42 16.39 -10.19
CA GLY A 453 -23.87 15.07 -9.94
C GLY A 453 -22.36 15.01 -9.71
N SER A 454 -21.66 16.15 -9.56
CA SER A 454 -20.20 16.20 -9.62
C SER A 454 -19.46 16.40 -8.31
N HIS A 455 -20.06 16.88 -7.26
CA HIS A 455 -19.40 17.23 -5.99
C HIS A 455 -18.32 18.37 -6.08
N GLY A 456 -18.19 19.07 -7.20
CA GLY A 456 -17.14 20.08 -7.42
C GLY A 456 -15.83 19.48 -7.96
N ASN A 457 -15.08 18.77 -7.13
CA ASN A 457 -13.84 18.04 -7.45
C ASN A 457 -12.78 18.86 -8.24
N MET A 458 -12.61 20.14 -7.88
CA MET A 458 -11.65 21.05 -8.46
C MET A 458 -10.53 21.36 -7.46
N ALA A 459 -9.27 21.10 -7.83
CA ALA A 459 -8.12 21.39 -6.99
C ALA A 459 -7.69 22.84 -7.11
N GLU A 460 -7.49 23.35 -8.34
CA GLU A 460 -7.03 24.72 -8.56
C GLU A 460 -7.72 25.38 -9.73
N VAL A 461 -7.97 26.69 -9.61
CA VAL A 461 -8.37 27.57 -10.70
C VAL A 461 -7.56 28.86 -10.65
N GLU A 462 -6.88 29.16 -11.74
CA GLU A 462 -6.09 30.36 -11.94
C GLU A 462 -6.67 31.18 -13.09
N MET A 463 -6.83 32.48 -12.88
CA MET A 463 -7.42 33.40 -13.84
C MET A 463 -6.34 34.40 -14.31
N TYR A 464 -6.18 34.54 -15.63
CA TYR A 464 -5.15 35.38 -16.23
C TYR A 464 -5.76 36.42 -17.21
N ASP A 465 -5.22 37.63 -17.17
CA ASP A 465 -5.57 38.71 -18.08
C ASP A 465 -4.89 38.53 -19.45
N SER A 466 -5.10 39.52 -20.34
CA SER A 466 -4.57 39.50 -21.72
C SER A 466 -3.04 39.63 -21.81
N VAL A 467 -2.38 40.03 -20.75
CA VAL A 467 -0.90 40.12 -20.68
C VAL A 467 -0.29 38.98 -19.87
N GLY A 468 -1.12 38.02 -19.43
CA GLY A 468 -0.66 36.81 -18.70
C GLY A 468 -0.43 37.02 -17.21
N VAL A 469 -0.95 38.13 -16.64
CA VAL A 469 -0.88 38.40 -15.20
C VAL A 469 -2.07 37.74 -14.49
N ARG A 470 -1.82 37.06 -13.36
CA ARG A 470 -2.88 36.47 -12.53
C ARG A 470 -3.76 37.58 -11.96
N ALA A 471 -5.07 37.50 -12.16
CA ALA A 471 -6.02 38.48 -11.70
C ALA A 471 -6.06 38.52 -10.16
N PRO A 472 -5.89 39.71 -9.51
CA PRO A 472 -5.87 39.82 -8.08
C PRO A 472 -7.27 39.63 -7.48
N VAL A 473 -7.38 38.72 -6.53
CA VAL A 473 -8.61 38.34 -5.84
C VAL A 473 -8.75 39.14 -4.54
N LYS A 474 -9.90 39.83 -4.36
CA LYS A 474 -10.25 40.58 -3.17
C LYS A 474 -10.99 39.74 -2.12
N ASN A 475 -11.94 38.91 -2.58
CA ASN A 475 -12.80 38.10 -1.73
C ASN A 475 -13.19 36.78 -2.42
N MET A 476 -13.53 35.75 -1.63
CA MET A 476 -13.97 34.46 -2.10
C MET A 476 -15.30 34.11 -1.43
N PHE A 477 -16.27 33.62 -2.21
CA PHE A 477 -17.60 33.26 -1.73
C PHE A 477 -18.24 32.17 -2.61
N GLY A 478 -19.34 31.58 -2.15
CA GLY A 478 -20.00 30.54 -2.91
C GLY A 478 -20.79 29.55 -2.06
N ALA A 479 -21.09 28.40 -2.62
CA ALA A 479 -21.78 27.32 -1.95
C ALA A 479 -20.84 26.68 -0.91
N ARG A 480 -20.95 27.14 0.32
CA ARG A 480 -20.14 26.67 1.47
C ARG A 480 -20.63 25.32 1.99
N TYR A 481 -19.78 24.64 2.71
CA TYR A 481 -19.98 23.28 3.19
C TYR A 481 -19.86 23.14 4.71
N ALA A 482 -20.62 22.18 5.26
CA ALA A 482 -20.65 21.88 6.70
C ALA A 482 -19.56 20.91 7.19
N THR A 483 -18.75 20.34 6.31
CA THR A 483 -17.71 19.36 6.66
C THR A 483 -16.29 19.84 6.41
N ARG A 484 -15.35 19.28 7.15
CA ARG A 484 -13.93 19.70 7.32
C ARG A 484 -13.13 19.92 6.03
N ASP A 485 -13.49 19.29 4.91
CA ASP A 485 -12.55 19.14 3.79
C ASP A 485 -12.99 19.77 2.46
N GLY A 486 -14.07 20.55 2.46
CA GLY A 486 -14.69 21.05 1.22
C GLY A 486 -14.70 22.56 1.04
N ASN A 487 -13.79 23.30 1.64
CA ASN A 487 -13.78 24.77 1.57
C ASN A 487 -13.52 25.25 0.14
N LEU A 488 -14.32 26.23 -0.28
CA LEU A 488 -14.21 26.84 -1.63
C LEU A 488 -12.87 27.57 -1.84
N GLU A 489 -12.27 28.05 -0.77
CA GLU A 489 -10.97 28.73 -0.78
C GLU A 489 -9.84 27.81 -1.29
N ARG A 490 -9.97 26.50 -1.09
CA ARG A 490 -9.01 25.51 -1.56
C ARG A 490 -8.90 25.40 -3.08
N MET A 491 -9.83 25.95 -3.81
CA MET A 491 -9.75 26.02 -5.28
C MET A 491 -8.85 27.15 -5.77
N PHE A 492 -8.39 28.04 -4.86
CA PHE A 492 -7.65 29.25 -5.21
C PHE A 492 -6.39 29.47 -4.35
N ASP A 493 -6.05 28.49 -3.48
CA ASP A 493 -5.01 28.64 -2.45
C ASP A 493 -3.59 28.33 -2.95
N GLY A 494 -3.45 27.79 -4.17
CA GLY A 494 -2.18 27.42 -4.77
C GLY A 494 -1.65 26.06 -4.33
N ASP A 495 -2.37 25.35 -3.45
CA ASP A 495 -2.01 24.00 -3.01
C ASP A 495 -2.75 22.94 -3.87
N VAL A 496 -2.07 22.39 -4.86
CA VAL A 496 -2.61 21.39 -5.77
C VAL A 496 -3.12 20.10 -5.09
N LEU A 497 -2.82 19.88 -3.79
CA LEU A 497 -3.26 18.73 -3.01
C LEU A 497 -4.56 18.97 -2.26
N THR A 498 -4.97 20.22 -2.13
CA THR A 498 -6.29 20.58 -1.62
C THR A 498 -7.32 20.62 -2.75
N CYS A 499 -8.61 20.64 -2.43
CA CYS A 499 -9.63 20.75 -3.46
C CYS A 499 -10.97 21.26 -2.90
N TYR A 500 -11.72 21.94 -3.75
CA TYR A 500 -13.14 22.17 -3.53
C TYR A 500 -13.90 20.86 -3.75
N ASN A 501 -14.51 20.35 -2.69
CA ASN A 501 -15.26 19.10 -2.73
C ASN A 501 -16.48 19.19 -1.82
N ARG A 502 -17.67 18.89 -2.35
CA ARG A 502 -18.95 18.93 -1.63
C ARG A 502 -19.49 17.53 -1.34
N ASP A 503 -20.22 17.38 -0.20
CA ASP A 503 -20.95 16.14 0.08
C ASP A 503 -22.19 16.03 -0.83
N ALA A 504 -22.90 17.17 -1.11
CA ALA A 504 -23.96 17.18 -2.10
C ALA A 504 -23.40 17.23 -3.52
N ALA A 505 -23.98 16.43 -4.40
CA ALA A 505 -23.54 16.34 -5.78
C ALA A 505 -24.02 17.50 -6.67
N ASP A 506 -24.96 18.32 -6.19
CA ASP A 506 -25.60 19.37 -6.98
C ASP A 506 -25.34 20.76 -6.39
N ASP A 507 -25.62 21.80 -7.19
CA ASP A 507 -25.51 23.21 -6.82
C ASP A 507 -24.12 23.64 -6.31
N GLY A 508 -23.08 23.02 -6.82
CA GLY A 508 -21.70 23.36 -6.48
C GLY A 508 -21.20 24.57 -7.25
N TRP A 509 -20.79 25.63 -6.56
CA TRP A 509 -20.11 26.76 -7.17
C TRP A 509 -19.19 27.47 -6.18
N ALA A 510 -18.11 28.04 -6.72
CA ALA A 510 -17.19 28.87 -5.97
C ALA A 510 -16.81 30.09 -6.83
N ALA A 511 -16.79 31.25 -6.19
CA ALA A 511 -16.63 32.52 -6.86
C ALA A 511 -15.55 33.39 -6.19
N VAL A 512 -15.02 34.32 -6.96
CA VAL A 512 -14.15 35.38 -6.50
C VAL A 512 -14.68 36.76 -6.90
N GLU A 513 -14.44 37.74 -6.06
CA GLU A 513 -14.52 39.16 -6.37
C GLU A 513 -13.11 39.65 -6.69
N PHE A 514 -12.91 40.30 -7.82
CA PHE A 514 -11.64 40.92 -8.18
C PHE A 514 -11.49 42.30 -7.48
N GLU A 515 -10.27 42.74 -7.26
CA GLU A 515 -10.00 44.08 -6.72
C GLU A 515 -10.53 45.19 -7.67
N GLN A 516 -10.42 44.96 -8.99
CA GLN A 516 -10.94 45.80 -10.04
C GLN A 516 -11.58 44.92 -11.14
N PRO A 517 -12.56 45.41 -11.91
CA PRO A 517 -13.08 44.67 -13.05
C PRO A 517 -11.97 44.30 -14.04
N VAL A 518 -11.87 42.98 -14.37
CA VAL A 518 -10.82 42.42 -15.21
C VAL A 518 -11.41 41.74 -16.45
N HIS A 519 -10.66 41.78 -17.56
CA HIS A 519 -10.91 40.93 -18.73
C HIS A 519 -9.98 39.71 -18.62
N LEU A 520 -10.56 38.52 -18.50
CA LEU A 520 -9.81 37.27 -18.45
C LEU A 520 -9.60 36.76 -19.88
N SER A 521 -8.37 36.43 -20.24
CA SER A 521 -8.02 35.84 -21.54
C SER A 521 -7.73 34.36 -21.46
N ASN A 522 -7.38 33.88 -20.26
CA ASN A 522 -7.08 32.49 -20.04
C ASN A 522 -7.50 32.05 -18.64
N ILE A 523 -8.06 30.86 -18.56
CA ILE A 523 -8.38 30.16 -17.30
C ILE A 523 -7.56 28.88 -17.29
N ARG A 524 -6.74 28.71 -16.26
CA ARG A 524 -5.99 27.49 -16.02
C ARG A 524 -6.62 26.77 -14.84
N PHE A 525 -6.90 25.48 -14.96
CA PHE A 525 -7.55 24.72 -13.90
C PHE A 525 -6.96 23.32 -13.76
N LEU A 526 -7.07 22.77 -12.55
CA LEU A 526 -6.61 21.45 -12.19
C LEU A 526 -7.77 20.69 -11.52
N PRO A 527 -8.25 19.58 -12.08
CA PRO A 527 -9.15 18.69 -11.36
C PRO A 527 -8.51 18.10 -10.10
N ARG A 528 -9.30 17.63 -9.15
CA ARG A 528 -8.80 16.82 -8.03
C ARG A 528 -7.91 15.70 -8.56
N ASN A 529 -6.74 15.52 -7.94
CA ASN A 529 -5.65 14.69 -8.46
C ASN A 529 -4.98 13.84 -7.36
N ASP A 530 -3.94 13.10 -7.75
CA ASP A 530 -3.15 12.20 -6.90
C ASP A 530 -1.67 12.63 -6.79
N ASP A 531 -1.34 13.87 -7.15
CA ASP A 531 0.03 14.40 -7.16
C ASP A 531 1.02 13.69 -8.11
N ASN A 532 0.52 12.96 -9.08
CA ASN A 532 1.38 12.21 -10.01
C ASN A 532 1.51 12.84 -11.41
N PHE A 533 0.94 13.99 -11.65
CA PHE A 533 1.13 14.75 -12.90
C PHE A 533 2.49 15.45 -12.93
N ILE A 534 2.97 15.82 -14.11
CA ILE A 534 4.21 16.60 -14.27
C ILE A 534 3.96 18.04 -13.81
N ARG A 535 4.77 18.49 -12.84
CA ARG A 535 4.65 19.83 -12.26
C ARG A 535 5.65 20.80 -12.87
N GLU A 536 5.19 22.02 -13.10
CA GLU A 536 6.01 23.16 -13.51
C GLU A 536 7.14 23.40 -12.50
N GLY A 537 8.37 23.62 -12.99
CA GLY A 537 9.55 23.91 -12.16
C GLY A 537 10.16 22.74 -11.42
N GLU A 538 9.58 21.54 -11.46
CA GLU A 538 10.20 20.33 -10.91
C GLU A 538 11.12 19.67 -11.95
N ASN A 539 12.24 19.08 -11.50
CA ASN A 539 13.22 18.44 -12.37
C ASN A 539 12.96 16.93 -12.48
N TYR A 540 13.06 16.43 -13.71
CA TYR A 540 12.80 15.05 -14.07
C TYR A 540 13.94 14.48 -14.88
N GLN A 541 14.41 13.27 -14.52
CA GLN A 541 15.37 12.48 -15.26
C GLN A 541 14.69 11.23 -15.81
N LEU A 542 14.84 10.96 -17.10
CA LEU A 542 14.39 9.74 -17.74
C LEU A 542 15.57 8.82 -17.97
N PHE A 543 15.47 7.59 -17.47
CA PHE A 543 16.46 6.51 -17.67
C PHE A 543 15.81 5.36 -18.45
N TYR A 544 16.65 4.54 -19.06
CA TYR A 544 16.28 3.22 -19.54
C TYR A 544 17.16 2.14 -18.90
N TRP A 545 16.63 0.93 -18.80
CA TRP A 545 17.36 -0.24 -18.33
C TRP A 545 18.19 -0.81 -19.47
N ASP A 546 19.51 -0.80 -19.37
CA ASP A 546 20.42 -1.27 -20.43
C ASP A 546 20.70 -2.79 -20.38
N GLY A 547 20.20 -3.47 -19.36
CA GLY A 547 20.40 -4.87 -19.07
C GLY A 547 21.18 -5.12 -17.77
N ASN A 548 21.88 -4.09 -17.27
CA ASN A 548 22.66 -4.16 -16.04
C ASN A 548 22.31 -3.04 -15.06
N GLU A 549 22.11 -1.82 -15.56
CA GLU A 549 21.86 -0.63 -14.74
C GLU A 549 20.94 0.39 -15.45
N TRP A 550 20.60 1.45 -14.74
CA TRP A 550 19.83 2.56 -15.28
C TRP A 550 20.74 3.54 -16.03
N SER A 551 20.56 3.66 -17.34
CA SER A 551 21.28 4.60 -18.22
C SER A 551 20.44 5.84 -18.48
N LEU A 552 20.98 7.03 -18.18
CA LEU A 552 20.30 8.31 -18.34
C LEU A 552 20.07 8.64 -19.83
N ILE A 553 18.82 8.94 -20.20
CA ILE A 553 18.47 9.48 -21.52
C ILE A 553 18.59 11.00 -21.52
N LYS A 554 17.87 11.65 -20.61
CA LYS A 554 17.82 13.12 -20.54
C LYS A 554 17.23 13.60 -19.22
N GLU A 555 17.64 14.80 -18.80
CA GLU A 555 17.05 15.60 -17.74
C GLU A 555 16.23 16.75 -18.33
N MET A 556 15.07 17.03 -17.75
CA MET A 556 14.17 18.11 -18.17
C MET A 556 13.45 18.72 -16.98
N GLU A 557 13.22 20.04 -17.04
CA GLU A 557 12.33 20.74 -16.13
C GLU A 557 10.88 20.61 -16.60
N GLY A 558 9.95 20.38 -15.68
CA GLY A 558 8.52 20.36 -15.95
C GLY A 558 8.03 21.73 -16.41
N ASN A 559 7.34 21.74 -17.53
CA ASN A 559 6.79 22.95 -18.11
C ASN A 559 5.37 23.27 -17.60
N ARG A 560 4.89 24.46 -17.91
CA ARG A 560 3.55 24.95 -17.54
C ARG A 560 2.40 24.06 -18.04
N ASP A 561 2.61 23.38 -19.17
CA ASP A 561 1.59 22.50 -19.75
C ASP A 561 1.53 21.12 -19.06
N GLY A 562 2.48 20.84 -18.16
CA GLY A 562 2.57 19.55 -17.47
C GLY A 562 2.87 18.40 -18.42
N VAL A 563 3.71 18.65 -19.44
CA VAL A 563 4.07 17.67 -20.48
C VAL A 563 5.57 17.65 -20.70
N LEU A 564 6.17 16.47 -20.65
CA LEU A 564 7.56 16.24 -21.02
C LEU A 564 7.63 15.50 -22.35
N HIS A 565 8.54 15.91 -23.22
CA HIS A 565 8.85 15.23 -24.47
C HIS A 565 10.30 14.75 -24.48
N PHE A 566 10.49 13.43 -24.53
CA PHE A 566 11.81 12.82 -24.60
C PHE A 566 12.01 12.22 -25.99
N ASP A 567 13.07 12.66 -26.67
CA ASP A 567 13.54 12.09 -27.93
C ASP A 567 14.62 11.04 -27.66
N ASN A 568 14.92 10.21 -28.65
CA ASN A 568 15.96 9.18 -28.60
C ASN A 568 15.73 8.11 -27.51
N VAL A 569 14.48 7.79 -27.22
CA VAL A 569 14.13 6.74 -26.27
C VAL A 569 14.20 5.37 -26.98
N PRO A 570 15.00 4.40 -26.48
CA PRO A 570 15.10 3.07 -27.08
C PRO A 570 13.74 2.37 -27.10
N ASP A 571 13.48 1.63 -28.19
CA ASP A 571 12.27 0.80 -28.25
C ASP A 571 12.40 -0.43 -27.34
N ASN A 572 11.27 -1.02 -26.95
CA ASN A 572 11.19 -2.16 -26.05
C ASN A 572 11.98 -2.01 -24.73
N ALA A 573 12.12 -0.79 -24.23
CA ALA A 573 12.87 -0.47 -23.03
C ALA A 573 11.98 -0.43 -21.79
N LEU A 574 12.51 -0.91 -20.66
CA LEU A 574 12.03 -0.53 -19.34
C LEU A 574 12.59 0.86 -19.03
N LEU A 575 11.72 1.80 -18.71
CA LEU A 575 12.07 3.18 -18.41
C LEU A 575 11.83 3.50 -16.93
N LEU A 576 12.63 4.41 -16.40
CA LEU A 576 12.47 4.99 -15.07
C LEU A 576 12.37 6.51 -15.20
N LEU A 577 11.25 7.08 -14.77
CA LEU A 577 11.11 8.52 -14.60
C LEU A 577 11.37 8.88 -13.14
N HIS A 578 12.47 9.56 -12.88
CA HIS A 578 12.87 10.03 -11.56
C HIS A 578 12.54 11.52 -11.41
N ASN A 579 11.75 11.89 -10.39
CA ASN A 579 11.53 13.27 -10.00
C ASN A 579 12.58 13.66 -8.96
N THR A 580 13.62 14.35 -9.37
CA THR A 580 14.77 14.70 -8.50
C THR A 580 14.41 15.75 -7.45
N THR A 581 13.40 16.58 -7.70
CA THR A 581 12.93 17.60 -6.75
C THR A 581 12.25 16.99 -5.54
N LYS A 582 11.50 15.86 -5.73
CA LYS A 582 10.73 15.19 -4.66
C LYS A 582 11.28 13.82 -4.27
N GLY A 583 12.28 13.31 -4.98
CA GLY A 583 12.84 11.98 -4.72
C GLY A 583 11.85 10.84 -4.99
N LYS A 584 11.02 10.96 -6.03
CA LYS A 584 10.02 9.94 -6.41
C LYS A 584 10.32 9.34 -7.77
N ASP A 585 10.27 8.02 -7.85
CA ASP A 585 10.54 7.23 -9.04
C ASP A 585 9.31 6.49 -9.55
N CYS A 586 9.21 6.26 -10.85
CA CYS A 586 8.17 5.44 -11.45
C CYS A 586 8.69 4.66 -12.65
N LEU A 587 8.35 3.36 -12.71
CA LEU A 587 8.60 2.53 -13.88
C LEU A 587 7.59 2.81 -14.98
N LEU A 588 8.11 2.92 -16.20
CA LEU A 588 7.39 2.99 -17.46
C LEU A 588 7.98 1.97 -18.43
N TYR A 589 7.28 1.65 -19.49
CA TYR A 589 7.82 0.77 -20.53
C TYR A 589 7.27 1.14 -21.90
N THR A 590 8.08 0.91 -22.92
CA THR A 590 7.80 1.34 -24.30
C THR A 590 7.17 0.24 -25.16
N SER A 591 6.66 -0.82 -24.56
CA SER A 591 5.90 -1.83 -25.27
C SER A 591 4.58 -1.23 -25.80
N PRO A 592 4.14 -1.56 -27.00
CA PRO A 592 2.81 -1.18 -27.45
C PRO A 592 1.76 -1.86 -26.57
N SER A 593 1.32 -1.16 -25.54
CA SER A 593 0.16 -1.55 -24.76
C SER A 593 -1.09 -1.07 -25.48
N PRO A 594 -2.14 -1.90 -25.63
CA PRO A 594 -3.41 -1.42 -26.16
C PRO A 594 -4.14 -0.44 -25.22
N ARG A 595 -3.43 0.16 -24.27
CA ARG A 595 -3.96 1.05 -23.22
C ARG A 595 -3.31 2.45 -23.18
N ASP A 596 -2.48 2.78 -24.18
CA ASP A 596 -1.95 4.13 -24.35
C ASP A 596 -2.94 5.03 -25.07
#